data_5b89d5b80ae66c3316303d732dee7d2b
#
_entry.id   5b89d5b80ae66c3316303d732dee7d2b
#
_cell.length_a   1.000
_cell.length_b   1.000
_cell.length_c   1.000
_cell.angle_alpha   90.00
_cell.angle_beta   90.00
_cell.angle_gamma   90.00
#
_symmetry.space_group_name_H-M   'P 1'
#
loop_
_entity.id
_entity.type
_entity.pdbx_description
1 polymer ?
#
loop_
_entity_poly.entity_id
_entity_poly.type
_entity_poly.pdbx_seq_one_letter_code
_entity_poly.pdbx_strand_id
1 'polypeptide(L)'
;KSNRRNFIKKTSLTLFGFSLLSKAVFAKPPLVLDCNATTKDYYGLGPFYTVNAPLLSSNILALNSEVGERIQINGHITNLSCTQVLPNVEVEMWHTNDAGEYDNLGFNLRGKVISDSYGNFILETILPGKYLNGSVFRPAHIHFKLTAPNATPVVTQLYFEGDISISSDAAASITSGEFDATYRIIPLTPDTNGKKIGQWDISIDAEPEITGVNDIHLEKGIIYKAMPNPFEDKVAIQYGVFKENKISLQIIDSSGKIIETLVNEKQ
;
A
#
# COMPACT_ATOMS: atom_id res chain seq x y z
N LYS A 1 81.17 -6.88 1.69
CA LYS A 1 79.86 -7.64 1.62
C LYS A 1 79.15 -7.42 2.92
N SER A 2 78.19 -6.46 2.92
CA SER A 2 77.32 -6.14 4.03
C SER A 2 76.18 -7.17 4.10
N ASN A 3 76.09 -7.79 5.27
CA ASN A 3 75.19 -8.92 5.52
C ASN A 3 73.78 -8.41 5.88
N ARG A 4 72.80 -8.64 5.05
CA ARG A 4 71.39 -8.23 5.19
C ARG A 4 70.71 -8.66 6.52
N ARG A 5 71.38 -9.45 7.34
CA ARG A 5 70.85 -10.00 8.58
C ARG A 5 70.95 -9.06 9.82
N ASN A 6 71.71 -7.95 9.70
CA ASN A 6 71.91 -7.07 10.86
C ASN A 6 71.07 -5.80 10.86
N PHE A 7 70.21 -5.59 9.85
CA PHE A 7 69.33 -4.44 9.80
C PHE A 7 68.01 -4.59 10.63
N ILE A 8 67.66 -5.83 10.97
CA ILE A 8 66.36 -6.13 11.64
C ILE A 8 66.43 -6.06 13.16
N LYS A 9 67.59 -5.79 13.76
CA LYS A 9 67.74 -5.82 15.22
C LYS A 9 67.81 -4.47 15.96
N LYS A 10 67.52 -3.37 15.28
CA LYS A 10 67.57 -2.01 15.94
C LYS A 10 66.45 -1.07 15.54
N THR A 11 65.27 -1.54 15.35
CA THR A 11 64.10 -0.68 15.33
C THR A 11 63.11 -1.13 16.40
N SER A 12 63.19 -0.46 17.54
CA SER A 12 62.14 -0.53 18.58
C SER A 12 60.88 0.11 18.01
N LEU A 13 59.96 -0.71 17.55
CA LEU A 13 58.68 -0.28 17.10
C LEU A 13 57.78 -0.08 18.32
N THR A 14 57.61 1.15 18.78
CA THR A 14 56.57 1.54 19.70
C THR A 14 55.24 1.45 18.94
N LEU A 15 54.54 0.34 19.08
CA LEU A 15 53.15 0.22 18.66
C LEU A 15 52.30 1.09 19.59
N PHE A 16 51.95 2.28 19.14
CA PHE A 16 50.77 2.97 19.63
C PHE A 16 49.53 2.23 19.10
N GLY A 17 48.93 1.47 19.98
CA GLY A 17 47.67 0.83 19.72
C GLY A 17 46.57 1.85 19.59
N PHE A 18 46.28 2.32 18.40
CA PHE A 18 44.99 2.95 18.08
C PHE A 18 43.97 1.80 17.98
N SER A 19 43.27 1.52 19.06
CA SER A 19 42.05 0.70 19.02
C SER A 19 40.97 1.52 18.29
N LEU A 20 40.88 1.31 17.01
CA LEU A 20 39.68 1.66 16.25
C LEU A 20 38.55 0.78 16.78
N LEU A 21 37.82 1.24 17.77
CA LEU A 21 36.48 0.74 18.08
C LEU A 21 35.59 1.07 16.87
N SER A 22 35.62 0.18 15.88
CA SER A 22 34.59 0.12 14.87
C SER A 22 33.29 -0.19 15.62
N LYS A 23 32.46 0.86 15.83
CA LYS A 23 31.06 0.65 16.20
C LYS A 23 30.46 -0.20 15.10
N ALA A 24 30.29 -1.49 15.34
CA ALA A 24 29.47 -2.32 14.50
C ALA A 24 28.07 -1.68 14.48
N VAL A 25 27.74 -0.98 13.42
CA VAL A 25 26.38 -0.58 13.13
C VAL A 25 25.66 -1.89 12.80
N PHE A 26 25.03 -2.49 13.82
CA PHE A 26 24.06 -3.52 13.57
C PHE A 26 22.96 -2.89 12.73
N ALA A 27 22.99 -3.17 11.43
CA ALA A 27 21.83 -2.90 10.58
C ALA A 27 20.65 -3.60 11.27
N LYS A 28 19.61 -2.84 11.62
CA LYS A 28 18.35 -3.44 12.04
C LYS A 28 17.99 -4.47 10.97
N PRO A 29 17.67 -5.72 11.33
CA PRO A 29 17.16 -6.67 10.36
C PRO A 29 15.99 -5.98 9.65
N PRO A 30 15.84 -6.15 8.33
CA PRO A 30 14.69 -5.63 7.62
C PRO A 30 13.45 -6.11 8.39
N LEU A 31 12.52 -5.21 8.66
CA LEU A 31 11.20 -5.57 9.15
C LEU A 31 10.67 -6.60 8.15
N VAL A 32 10.62 -7.86 8.53
CA VAL A 32 9.85 -8.86 7.82
C VAL A 32 8.40 -8.42 8.07
N LEU A 33 7.83 -7.70 7.13
CA LEU A 33 6.39 -7.49 7.09
C LEU A 33 5.78 -8.89 6.99
N ASP A 34 5.04 -9.28 8.01
CA ASP A 34 4.25 -10.50 7.98
C ASP A 34 3.14 -10.27 6.96
N CYS A 35 3.40 -10.68 5.73
CA CYS A 35 2.55 -10.39 4.59
C CYS A 35 1.42 -11.41 4.55
N ASN A 36 0.31 -11.06 5.16
CA ASN A 36 -0.87 -11.89 5.19
C ASN A 36 -1.84 -11.43 4.10
N ALA A 37 -2.18 -12.34 3.18
CA ALA A 37 -3.17 -12.08 2.15
C ALA A 37 -4.51 -11.65 2.78
N THR A 38 -5.09 -10.57 2.27
CA THR A 38 -6.43 -10.15 2.66
C THR A 38 -7.45 -11.15 2.14
N THR A 39 -8.07 -11.85 3.05
CA THR A 39 -9.01 -12.94 2.76
C THR A 39 -10.36 -12.41 2.32
N LYS A 40 -11.09 -13.26 1.60
CA LYS A 40 -12.46 -12.97 1.17
C LYS A 40 -13.43 -12.97 2.35
N ASP A 41 -14.53 -12.26 2.19
CA ASP A 41 -15.65 -12.39 3.11
C ASP A 41 -16.44 -13.67 2.85
N TYR A 42 -16.89 -14.30 3.95
CA TYR A 42 -17.70 -15.52 3.90
C TYR A 42 -19.03 -15.33 3.16
N TYR A 43 -19.65 -14.16 3.30
CA TYR A 43 -20.93 -13.83 2.66
C TYR A 43 -20.78 -13.15 1.30
N GLY A 44 -19.56 -12.93 0.82
CA GLY A 44 -19.30 -12.18 -0.40
C GLY A 44 -19.86 -10.74 -0.32
N LEU A 45 -20.52 -10.26 -1.37
CA LEU A 45 -21.14 -8.92 -1.39
C LEU A 45 -22.26 -8.76 -0.35
N GLY A 46 -22.89 -9.85 0.05
CA GLY A 46 -24.03 -9.83 0.96
C GLY A 46 -25.31 -9.24 0.34
N PRO A 47 -26.43 -9.29 1.08
CA PRO A 47 -27.74 -8.87 0.57
C PRO A 47 -27.93 -7.35 0.50
N PHE A 48 -27.05 -6.58 1.11
CA PHE A 48 -27.16 -5.12 1.19
C PHE A 48 -26.21 -4.37 0.24
N TYR A 49 -25.55 -5.07 -0.67
CA TYR A 49 -24.72 -4.42 -1.68
C TYR A 49 -25.58 -3.67 -2.69
N THR A 50 -25.19 -2.43 -3.02
CA THR A 50 -25.83 -1.61 -4.04
C THR A 50 -24.78 -1.20 -5.06
N VAL A 51 -25.02 -1.50 -6.34
CA VAL A 51 -24.12 -1.13 -7.44
C VAL A 51 -24.05 0.37 -7.64
N ASN A 52 -22.96 0.84 -8.25
CA ASN A 52 -22.77 2.24 -8.65
C ASN A 52 -22.66 3.21 -7.46
N ALA A 53 -22.10 2.78 -6.34
CA ALA A 53 -21.75 3.70 -5.27
C ALA A 53 -20.89 4.86 -5.81
N PRO A 54 -21.12 6.12 -5.38
CA PRO A 54 -20.44 7.29 -5.92
C PRO A 54 -18.95 7.31 -5.51
N LEU A 55 -18.12 7.85 -6.39
CA LEU A 55 -16.77 8.25 -6.01
C LEU A 55 -16.87 9.46 -5.08
N LEU A 56 -16.26 9.36 -3.91
CA LEU A 56 -16.26 10.44 -2.93
C LEU A 56 -15.32 11.57 -3.40
N SER A 57 -15.78 12.80 -3.28
CA SER A 57 -14.95 13.98 -3.55
C SER A 57 -13.94 14.27 -2.43
N SER A 58 -14.10 13.59 -1.30
CA SER A 58 -13.22 13.63 -0.12
C SER A 58 -13.20 12.24 0.51
N ASN A 59 -12.38 12.04 1.53
CA ASN A 59 -12.30 10.77 2.27
C ASN A 59 -13.46 10.56 3.25
N ILE A 60 -14.50 11.41 3.22
CA ILE A 60 -15.60 11.42 4.18
C ILE A 60 -16.77 10.62 3.62
N LEU A 61 -17.05 9.46 4.22
CA LEU A 61 -18.20 8.64 3.90
C LEU A 61 -19.42 9.04 4.75
N ALA A 62 -19.23 9.27 6.04
CA ALA A 62 -20.29 9.74 6.94
C ALA A 62 -20.31 11.26 7.03
N LEU A 63 -21.35 11.89 6.52
CA LEU A 63 -21.55 13.33 6.63
C LEU A 63 -21.61 13.78 8.10
N ASN A 64 -21.39 15.06 8.36
CA ASN A 64 -21.42 15.62 9.72
C ASN A 64 -22.79 15.46 10.43
N SER A 65 -23.86 15.35 9.66
CA SER A 65 -25.21 15.10 10.15
C SER A 65 -25.46 13.65 10.56
N GLU A 66 -24.57 12.70 10.17
CA GLU A 66 -24.72 11.29 10.53
C GLU A 66 -24.40 11.10 12.01
N VAL A 67 -25.31 10.42 12.72
CA VAL A 67 -25.16 10.10 14.14
C VAL A 67 -24.20 8.92 14.29
N GLY A 68 -23.42 8.88 15.36
CA GLY A 68 -22.52 7.78 15.68
C GLY A 68 -21.12 8.21 16.09
N GLU A 69 -20.35 7.27 16.61
CA GLU A 69 -18.97 7.49 17.00
C GLU A 69 -18.08 7.65 15.79
N ARG A 70 -17.35 8.78 15.66
CA ARG A 70 -16.47 9.06 14.52
C ARG A 70 -15.22 8.21 14.56
N ILE A 71 -14.95 7.54 13.44
CA ILE A 71 -13.74 6.75 13.24
C ILE A 71 -13.05 7.15 11.93
N GLN A 72 -11.75 6.86 11.87
CA GLN A 72 -10.95 6.95 10.65
C GLN A 72 -10.24 5.62 10.43
N ILE A 73 -10.28 5.13 9.21
CA ILE A 73 -9.49 3.98 8.78
C ILE A 73 -8.42 4.47 7.80
N ASN A 74 -7.18 4.21 8.13
CA ASN A 74 -6.05 4.41 7.23
C ASN A 74 -5.71 3.05 6.61
N GLY A 75 -5.91 2.90 5.32
CA GLY A 75 -5.59 1.68 4.60
C GLY A 75 -4.30 1.83 3.81
N HIS A 76 -3.55 0.73 3.70
CA HIS A 76 -2.37 0.63 2.85
C HIS A 76 -2.45 -0.67 2.04
N ILE A 77 -2.38 -0.57 0.71
CA ILE A 77 -2.63 -1.68 -0.21
C ILE A 77 -1.35 -2.07 -0.92
N THR A 78 -1.02 -3.35 -0.86
CA THR A 78 0.16 -3.95 -1.50
C THR A 78 -0.22 -5.20 -2.30
N ASN A 79 0.71 -5.68 -3.13
CA ASN A 79 0.61 -7.01 -3.73
C ASN A 79 0.78 -8.12 -2.68
N LEU A 80 0.49 -9.38 -3.04
CA LEU A 80 0.57 -10.53 -2.11
C LEU A 80 1.94 -10.75 -1.47
N SER A 81 3.02 -10.29 -2.09
CA SER A 81 4.38 -10.39 -1.53
C SER A 81 4.73 -9.21 -0.61
N CYS A 82 3.86 -8.21 -0.46
CA CYS A 82 4.09 -6.94 0.23
C CYS A 82 5.36 -6.18 -0.23
N THR A 83 5.82 -6.47 -1.42
CA THR A 83 7.03 -5.84 -1.99
C THR A 83 6.73 -4.60 -2.81
N GLN A 84 5.47 -4.48 -3.27
CA GLN A 84 5.04 -3.38 -4.12
C GLN A 84 3.70 -2.82 -3.63
N VAL A 85 3.61 -1.50 -3.58
CA VAL A 85 2.36 -0.79 -3.29
C VAL A 85 1.45 -0.83 -4.52
N LEU A 86 0.14 -0.83 -4.31
CA LEU A 86 -0.85 -0.84 -5.38
C LEU A 86 -1.57 0.52 -5.44
N PRO A 87 -1.16 1.42 -6.35
CA PRO A 87 -1.89 2.65 -6.64
C PRO A 87 -3.15 2.36 -7.48
N ASN A 88 -4.05 3.33 -7.52
CA ASN A 88 -5.26 3.31 -8.36
C ASN A 88 -6.23 2.15 -8.05
N VAL A 89 -6.15 1.55 -6.87
CA VAL A 89 -7.15 0.57 -6.44
C VAL A 89 -8.44 1.30 -6.08
N GLU A 90 -9.55 0.93 -6.73
CA GLU A 90 -10.88 1.37 -6.33
C GLU A 90 -11.26 0.64 -5.04
N VAL A 91 -11.45 1.40 -3.97
CA VAL A 91 -11.88 0.94 -2.66
C VAL A 91 -13.34 1.32 -2.48
N GLU A 92 -14.25 0.42 -2.77
CA GLU A 92 -15.69 0.59 -2.56
C GLU A 92 -16.07 0.08 -1.17
N MET A 93 -16.85 0.84 -0.41
CA MET A 93 -17.23 0.53 0.95
C MET A 93 -18.69 0.83 1.23
N TRP A 94 -19.29 0.00 2.14
CA TRP A 94 -20.64 0.20 2.64
C TRP A 94 -20.79 -0.39 4.03
N HIS A 95 -21.61 0.23 4.86
CA HIS A 95 -21.90 -0.24 6.20
C HIS A 95 -23.23 0.33 6.74
N THR A 96 -23.64 -0.12 7.91
CA THR A 96 -24.86 0.33 8.62
C THR A 96 -24.65 1.71 9.25
N ASN A 97 -25.77 2.41 9.50
CA ASN A 97 -25.79 3.56 10.41
C ASN A 97 -25.56 3.10 11.88
N ASP A 98 -25.54 4.04 12.82
CA ASP A 98 -25.36 3.77 14.27
C ASP A 98 -26.43 2.84 14.85
N ALA A 99 -27.63 2.83 14.26
CA ALA A 99 -28.73 1.94 14.66
C ALA A 99 -28.65 0.51 14.08
N GLY A 100 -27.66 0.23 13.24
CA GLY A 100 -27.52 -1.08 12.59
C GLY A 100 -28.35 -1.25 11.32
N GLU A 101 -28.73 -0.17 10.65
CA GLU A 101 -29.56 -0.18 9.45
C GLU A 101 -28.76 0.21 8.21
N TYR A 102 -28.99 -0.51 7.10
CA TYR A 102 -28.43 -0.14 5.79
C TYR A 102 -29.36 0.80 5.03
N ASP A 103 -28.80 1.82 4.37
CA ASP A 103 -29.52 2.53 3.33
C ASP A 103 -29.63 1.66 2.08
N ASN A 104 -30.82 1.13 1.82
CA ASN A 104 -31.10 0.27 0.66
C ASN A 104 -31.76 1.05 -0.49
N LEU A 105 -31.99 2.35 -0.33
CA LEU A 105 -32.65 3.20 -1.34
C LEU A 105 -31.70 4.22 -1.97
N GLY A 106 -30.66 4.61 -1.24
CA GLY A 106 -29.68 5.59 -1.66
C GLY A 106 -28.23 5.13 -1.43
N PHE A 107 -27.36 6.10 -1.20
CA PHE A 107 -25.94 5.89 -1.01
C PHE A 107 -25.42 6.46 0.33
N ASN A 108 -26.28 6.57 1.35
CA ASN A 108 -25.79 6.95 2.66
C ASN A 108 -24.87 5.85 3.20
N LEU A 109 -23.70 6.23 3.73
CA LEU A 109 -22.66 5.32 4.21
C LEU A 109 -22.22 4.30 3.15
N ARG A 110 -22.23 4.71 1.88
CA ARG A 110 -21.77 3.96 0.71
C ARG A 110 -20.97 4.89 -0.19
N GLY A 111 -19.84 4.44 -0.67
CA GLY A 111 -19.01 5.25 -1.56
C GLY A 111 -17.74 4.54 -1.97
N LYS A 112 -16.93 5.24 -2.77
CA LYS A 112 -15.66 4.77 -3.27
C LYS A 112 -14.59 5.81 -3.05
N VAL A 113 -13.36 5.36 -2.81
CA VAL A 113 -12.15 6.16 -2.90
C VAL A 113 -11.14 5.43 -3.77
N ILE A 114 -10.11 6.13 -4.24
CA ILE A 114 -9.02 5.53 -5.02
C ILE A 114 -7.74 5.63 -4.18
N SER A 115 -6.97 4.54 -4.11
CA SER A 115 -5.67 4.57 -3.43
C SER A 115 -4.69 5.48 -4.17
N ASP A 116 -3.86 6.18 -3.40
CA ASP A 116 -2.86 7.11 -3.91
C ASP A 116 -1.65 6.37 -4.55
N SER A 117 -0.65 7.14 -5.01
CA SER A 117 0.58 6.60 -5.60
C SER A 117 1.43 5.76 -4.64
N TYR A 118 1.13 5.78 -3.35
CA TYR A 118 1.77 4.98 -2.30
C TYR A 118 0.89 3.83 -1.83
N GLY A 119 -0.22 3.57 -2.50
CA GLY A 119 -1.17 2.53 -2.12
C GLY A 119 -2.04 2.89 -0.91
N ASN A 120 -2.03 4.13 -0.43
CA ASN A 120 -2.80 4.52 0.74
C ASN A 120 -4.19 5.04 0.37
N PHE A 121 -5.13 4.83 1.29
CA PHE A 121 -6.40 5.52 1.32
C PHE A 121 -6.78 5.89 2.75
N ILE A 122 -7.64 6.87 2.88
CA ILE A 122 -8.23 7.28 4.16
C ILE A 122 -9.75 7.21 4.01
N LEU A 123 -10.41 6.66 5.02
CA LEU A 123 -11.86 6.65 5.14
C LEU A 123 -12.24 7.31 6.46
N GLU A 124 -13.03 8.38 6.41
CA GLU A 124 -13.66 8.99 7.59
C GLU A 124 -15.14 8.63 7.63
N THR A 125 -15.57 7.97 8.70
CA THR A 125 -16.94 7.50 8.85
C THR A 125 -17.35 7.43 10.32
N ILE A 126 -18.42 6.70 10.60
CA ILE A 126 -18.83 6.33 11.95
C ILE A 126 -18.55 4.84 12.20
N LEU A 127 -18.43 4.45 13.47
CA LEU A 127 -18.43 3.04 13.86
C LEU A 127 -19.80 2.46 13.51
N PRO A 128 -19.85 1.40 12.67
CA PRO A 128 -21.14 0.81 12.29
C PRO A 128 -21.91 0.23 13.46
N GLY A 129 -23.21 0.44 13.46
CA GLY A 129 -24.10 -0.25 14.41
C GLY A 129 -24.19 -1.75 14.12
N LYS A 130 -24.35 -2.52 15.18
CA LYS A 130 -24.57 -3.97 15.10
C LYS A 130 -26.01 -4.28 14.74
N TYR A 131 -26.24 -5.35 14.00
CA TYR A 131 -27.58 -5.79 13.67
C TYR A 131 -27.77 -7.30 13.88
N LEU A 132 -29.02 -7.71 14.07
CA LEU A 132 -29.37 -9.12 14.24
C LEU A 132 -29.37 -9.83 12.89
N ASN A 133 -28.64 -10.96 12.84
CA ASN A 133 -28.75 -11.96 11.77
C ASN A 133 -29.33 -13.24 12.38
N GLY A 134 -30.61 -13.43 12.21
CA GLY A 134 -31.35 -14.47 12.98
C GLY A 134 -31.39 -14.14 14.46
N SER A 135 -30.80 -14.99 15.31
CA SER A 135 -30.75 -14.82 16.78
C SER A 135 -29.39 -14.29 17.27
N VAL A 136 -28.44 -14.03 16.39
CA VAL A 136 -27.07 -13.61 16.71
C VAL A 136 -26.81 -12.20 16.18
N PHE A 137 -26.19 -11.36 16.99
CA PHE A 137 -25.72 -10.06 16.52
C PHE A 137 -24.49 -10.23 15.63
N ARG A 138 -24.54 -9.63 14.46
CA ARG A 138 -23.33 -9.38 13.71
C ARG A 138 -22.50 -8.28 14.39
N PRO A 139 -21.17 -8.45 14.49
CA PRO A 139 -20.30 -7.39 15.01
C PRO A 139 -20.36 -6.15 14.13
N ALA A 140 -19.93 -5.01 14.67
CA ALA A 140 -19.66 -3.82 13.88
C ALA A 140 -18.69 -4.15 12.74
N HIS A 141 -19.07 -3.83 11.50
CA HIS A 141 -18.22 -4.12 10.34
C HIS A 141 -18.45 -3.17 9.17
N ILE A 142 -17.42 -2.99 8.37
CA ILE A 142 -17.47 -2.28 7.11
C ILE A 142 -17.18 -3.28 6.01
N HIS A 143 -18.05 -3.35 5.01
CA HIS A 143 -17.79 -4.09 3.79
C HIS A 143 -16.84 -3.33 2.89
N PHE A 144 -15.95 -4.06 2.23
CA PHE A 144 -15.04 -3.54 1.22
C PHE A 144 -15.07 -4.39 -0.03
N LYS A 145 -15.04 -3.72 -1.18
CA LYS A 145 -14.73 -4.35 -2.46
C LYS A 145 -13.53 -3.61 -3.04
N LEU A 146 -12.42 -4.30 -3.14
CA LEU A 146 -11.14 -3.79 -3.61
C LEU A 146 -10.98 -4.20 -5.07
N THR A 147 -10.89 -3.25 -5.97
CA THR A 147 -10.73 -3.50 -7.40
C THR A 147 -9.44 -2.84 -7.87
N ALA A 148 -8.37 -3.62 -7.94
CA ALA A 148 -7.13 -3.18 -8.57
C ALA A 148 -7.27 -3.25 -10.10
N PRO A 149 -6.56 -2.38 -10.84
CA PRO A 149 -6.51 -2.47 -12.28
C PRO A 149 -6.09 -3.88 -12.74
N ASN A 150 -6.78 -4.39 -13.76
CA ASN A 150 -6.50 -5.71 -14.39
C ASN A 150 -6.50 -6.93 -13.44
N ALA A 151 -7.10 -6.81 -12.25
CA ALA A 151 -7.18 -7.89 -11.27
C ALA A 151 -8.63 -8.26 -10.93
N THR A 152 -8.80 -9.45 -10.36
CA THR A 152 -10.10 -9.89 -9.85
C THR A 152 -10.42 -9.15 -8.55
N PRO A 153 -11.60 -8.51 -8.43
CA PRO A 153 -11.97 -7.83 -7.20
C PRO A 153 -11.98 -8.74 -5.97
N VAL A 154 -11.46 -8.23 -4.86
CA VAL A 154 -11.56 -8.89 -3.55
C VAL A 154 -12.70 -8.26 -2.76
N VAL A 155 -13.67 -9.08 -2.35
CA VAL A 155 -14.75 -8.68 -1.47
C VAL A 155 -14.46 -9.17 -0.06
N THR A 156 -14.44 -8.27 0.91
CA THR A 156 -14.02 -8.55 2.27
C THR A 156 -14.80 -7.70 3.28
N GLN A 157 -14.62 -7.96 4.57
CA GLN A 157 -15.19 -7.17 5.67
C GLN A 157 -14.10 -6.87 6.70
N LEU A 158 -14.13 -5.65 7.22
CA LEU A 158 -13.29 -5.20 8.31
C LEU A 158 -14.10 -5.17 9.61
N TYR A 159 -13.53 -5.72 10.66
CA TYR A 159 -14.11 -5.79 12.01
C TYR A 159 -13.24 -5.02 13.01
N PHE A 160 -13.78 -4.79 14.20
CA PHE A 160 -13.10 -3.98 15.21
C PHE A 160 -12.86 -4.80 16.50
N GLU A 161 -11.62 -4.76 16.98
CA GLU A 161 -11.19 -5.50 18.17
C GLU A 161 -12.03 -5.09 19.40
N GLY A 162 -12.32 -6.06 20.25
CA GLY A 162 -13.12 -5.86 21.45
C GLY A 162 -14.64 -6.01 21.26
N ASP A 163 -15.14 -6.18 20.02
CA ASP A 163 -16.56 -6.51 19.83
C ASP A 163 -16.83 -7.97 20.22
N ILE A 164 -17.62 -8.14 21.28
CA ILE A 164 -17.97 -9.45 21.84
C ILE A 164 -18.74 -10.36 20.87
N SER A 165 -19.38 -9.80 19.85
CA SER A 165 -20.14 -10.56 18.85
C SER A 165 -19.23 -11.30 17.85
N ILE A 166 -17.94 -10.95 17.76
CA ILE A 166 -16.99 -11.59 16.83
C ILE A 166 -16.94 -13.10 17.04
N SER A 167 -16.86 -13.55 18.30
CA SER A 167 -16.70 -14.98 18.61
C SER A 167 -17.90 -15.85 18.25
N SER A 168 -19.08 -15.25 18.06
CA SER A 168 -20.33 -15.94 17.72
C SER A 168 -20.81 -15.68 16.28
N ASP A 169 -20.16 -14.76 15.55
CA ASP A 169 -20.51 -14.44 14.16
C ASP A 169 -19.94 -15.48 13.20
N ALA A 170 -20.75 -15.94 12.25
CA ALA A 170 -20.37 -17.00 11.33
C ALA A 170 -19.22 -16.62 10.37
N ALA A 171 -18.96 -15.33 10.14
CA ALA A 171 -17.88 -14.85 9.29
C ALA A 171 -16.68 -14.33 10.09
N ALA A 172 -16.93 -13.52 11.13
CA ALA A 172 -15.87 -12.90 11.91
C ALA A 172 -15.11 -13.87 12.83
N SER A 173 -15.72 -15.02 13.19
CA SER A 173 -15.09 -16.05 14.03
C SER A 173 -14.18 -17.02 13.26
N ILE A 174 -14.10 -16.95 11.93
CA ILE A 174 -13.28 -17.83 11.12
C ILE A 174 -11.79 -17.43 11.27
N THR A 175 -10.96 -18.37 11.69
CA THR A 175 -9.52 -18.14 11.97
C THR A 175 -8.58 -18.96 11.09
N SER A 176 -9.06 -19.46 9.94
CA SER A 176 -8.22 -20.19 8.98
C SER A 176 -8.90 -20.31 7.60
N GLY A 177 -8.06 -20.55 6.58
CA GLY A 177 -8.52 -20.75 5.20
C GLY A 177 -8.86 -19.46 4.47
N GLU A 178 -9.59 -19.59 3.35
CA GLU A 178 -9.85 -18.45 2.45
C GLU A 178 -10.74 -17.35 3.03
N PHE A 179 -11.45 -17.62 4.13
CA PHE A 179 -12.33 -16.70 4.85
C PHE A 179 -11.77 -16.28 6.22
N ASP A 180 -10.51 -16.56 6.50
CA ASP A 180 -9.85 -16.20 7.77
C ASP A 180 -10.04 -14.70 8.08
N ALA A 181 -10.66 -14.40 9.22
CA ALA A 181 -10.90 -13.02 9.62
C ALA A 181 -9.80 -12.43 10.53
N THR A 182 -8.78 -13.19 10.88
CA THR A 182 -7.77 -12.79 11.88
C THR A 182 -7.14 -11.44 11.56
N TYR A 183 -6.73 -11.21 10.30
CA TYR A 183 -6.09 -9.97 9.86
C TYR A 183 -7.09 -8.90 9.38
N ARG A 184 -8.38 -9.15 9.56
CA ARG A 184 -9.49 -8.25 9.26
C ARG A 184 -10.17 -7.72 10.54
N ILE A 185 -9.60 -8.01 11.70
CA ILE A 185 -10.01 -7.50 13.00
C ILE A 185 -8.92 -6.54 13.48
N ILE A 186 -9.22 -5.25 13.51
CA ILE A 186 -8.23 -4.22 13.84
C ILE A 186 -8.59 -3.47 15.12
N PRO A 187 -7.59 -3.01 15.89
CA PRO A 187 -7.83 -2.11 17.00
C PRO A 187 -8.20 -0.70 16.51
N LEU A 188 -9.02 -0.01 17.28
CA LEU A 188 -9.28 1.42 17.15
C LEU A 188 -8.63 2.16 18.32
N THR A 189 -7.64 2.99 18.02
CA THR A 189 -6.89 3.77 19.02
C THR A 189 -7.25 5.25 18.93
N PRO A 190 -7.52 5.94 20.05
CA PRO A 190 -7.81 7.36 20.02
C PRO A 190 -6.56 8.18 19.65
N ASP A 191 -6.73 9.18 18.81
CA ASP A 191 -5.74 10.22 18.59
C ASP A 191 -5.72 11.25 19.73
N THR A 192 -4.91 12.28 19.60
CA THR A 192 -4.80 13.36 20.59
C THR A 192 -6.10 14.16 20.79
N ASN A 193 -7.04 14.09 19.86
CA ASN A 193 -8.33 14.78 19.90
C ASN A 193 -9.48 13.83 20.30
N GLY A 194 -9.17 12.56 20.56
CA GLY A 194 -10.14 11.53 20.93
C GLY A 194 -10.83 10.86 19.73
N LYS A 195 -10.48 11.19 18.48
CA LYS A 195 -10.97 10.50 17.29
C LYS A 195 -10.32 9.12 17.23
N LYS A 196 -11.12 8.08 17.05
CA LYS A 196 -10.61 6.72 16.95
C LYS A 196 -10.04 6.44 15.54
N ILE A 197 -8.83 5.92 15.50
CA ILE A 197 -8.12 5.61 14.25
C ILE A 197 -7.76 4.13 14.21
N GLY A 198 -8.09 3.47 13.11
CA GLY A 198 -7.67 2.11 12.76
C GLY A 198 -6.64 2.15 11.63
N GLN A 199 -5.63 1.27 11.70
CA GLN A 199 -4.70 0.98 10.61
C GLN A 199 -5.03 -0.38 10.03
N TRP A 200 -5.10 -0.47 8.71
CA TRP A 200 -5.39 -1.72 8.03
C TRP A 200 -4.47 -1.93 6.83
N ASP A 201 -3.57 -2.88 6.96
CA ASP A 201 -2.70 -3.32 5.87
C ASP A 201 -3.43 -4.37 5.04
N ILE A 202 -3.49 -4.14 3.75
CA ILE A 202 -4.22 -4.92 2.77
C ILE A 202 -3.23 -5.49 1.76
N SER A 203 -3.31 -6.80 1.53
CA SER A 203 -2.48 -7.48 0.55
C SER A 203 -3.37 -8.31 -0.37
N ILE A 204 -3.37 -8.00 -1.67
CA ILE A 204 -4.25 -8.62 -2.67
C ILE A 204 -3.48 -9.16 -3.86
N ASP A 205 -4.08 -10.12 -4.56
CA ASP A 205 -3.50 -10.72 -5.78
C ASP A 205 -3.67 -9.76 -6.97
N ALA A 206 -2.76 -8.80 -7.01
CA ALA A 206 -2.65 -7.82 -8.06
C ALA A 206 -1.20 -7.35 -8.18
N GLU A 207 -0.84 -6.88 -9.36
CA GLU A 207 0.42 -6.20 -9.60
C GLU A 207 0.13 -4.72 -9.92
N PRO A 208 1.03 -3.79 -9.55
CA PRO A 208 0.84 -2.39 -9.89
C PRO A 208 0.77 -2.23 -11.41
N GLU A 209 -0.14 -1.38 -11.88
CA GLU A 209 -0.09 -0.99 -13.29
C GLU A 209 1.26 -0.33 -13.57
N ILE A 210 1.99 -0.89 -14.49
CA ILE A 210 3.19 -0.25 -15.03
C ILE A 210 2.71 0.90 -15.93
N THR A 211 2.35 2.02 -15.32
CA THR A 211 2.03 3.25 -16.03
C THR A 211 3.35 3.94 -16.43
N GLY A 212 3.88 3.53 -17.54
CA GLY A 212 5.05 4.17 -18.15
C GLY A 212 6.17 3.19 -18.47
N VAL A 213 6.44 3.05 -19.75
CA VAL A 213 7.57 2.34 -20.35
C VAL A 213 7.78 0.94 -19.78
N ASN A 214 7.32 -0.06 -20.52
CA ASN A 214 7.55 -1.46 -20.24
C ASN A 214 8.92 -1.71 -19.62
N ASP A 215 8.97 -2.25 -18.42
CA ASP A 215 10.17 -2.70 -17.70
C ASP A 215 11.07 -3.69 -18.48
N ILE A 216 10.59 -4.16 -19.63
CA ILE A 216 11.34 -4.99 -20.57
C ILE A 216 12.72 -4.36 -20.93
N HIS A 217 12.91 -3.08 -20.66
CA HIS A 217 14.14 -2.35 -20.96
C HIS A 217 14.97 -1.98 -19.72
N LEU A 218 14.50 -2.18 -18.49
CA LEU A 218 15.29 -1.94 -17.27
C LEU A 218 16.55 -2.81 -17.21
N GLU A 219 16.54 -3.97 -17.86
CA GLU A 219 17.75 -4.80 -18.03
C GLU A 219 18.80 -4.15 -18.93
N LYS A 220 18.43 -3.18 -19.75
CA LYS A 220 19.29 -2.56 -20.77
C LYS A 220 19.72 -1.17 -20.39
N GLY A 221 18.89 -0.39 -19.71
CA GLY A 221 19.22 0.97 -19.31
C GLY A 221 18.07 1.68 -18.60
N ILE A 222 18.36 2.86 -18.04
CA ILE A 222 17.39 3.69 -17.31
C ILE A 222 17.67 5.17 -17.54
N ILE A 223 16.60 5.99 -17.55
CA ILE A 223 16.72 7.44 -17.44
C ILE A 223 16.62 7.82 -15.97
N TYR A 224 17.70 8.33 -15.38
CA TYR A 224 17.74 8.75 -13.99
C TYR A 224 17.09 10.10 -13.76
N LYS A 225 17.27 11.03 -14.71
CA LYS A 225 16.89 12.42 -14.51
C LYS A 225 16.76 13.17 -15.83
N ALA A 226 15.76 14.01 -15.92
CA ALA A 226 15.63 15.04 -16.95
C ALA A 226 15.35 16.36 -16.24
N MET A 227 16.31 17.30 -16.25
CA MET A 227 16.19 18.56 -15.51
C MET A 227 16.85 19.74 -16.24
N PRO A 228 16.27 20.96 -16.08
CA PRO A 228 15.01 21.26 -15.40
C PRO A 228 13.81 20.62 -16.11
N ASN A 229 12.72 20.39 -15.39
CA ASN A 229 11.46 19.96 -15.96
C ASN A 229 10.32 20.65 -15.16
N PRO A 230 9.51 21.55 -15.76
CA PRO A 230 9.60 22.00 -17.16
C PRO A 230 10.92 22.74 -17.49
N PHE A 231 11.28 22.77 -18.77
CA PHE A 231 12.46 23.52 -19.26
C PHE A 231 12.04 24.60 -20.26
N GLU A 232 12.86 25.66 -20.35
CA GLU A 232 12.67 26.74 -21.34
C GLU A 232 13.59 26.55 -22.54
N ASP A 233 14.91 26.57 -22.31
CA ASP A 233 15.90 26.52 -23.41
C ASP A 233 16.64 25.17 -23.47
N LYS A 234 16.95 24.56 -22.34
CA LYS A 234 17.79 23.37 -22.25
C LYS A 234 17.29 22.41 -21.17
N VAL A 235 17.38 21.13 -21.46
CA VAL A 235 17.19 20.05 -20.49
C VAL A 235 18.41 19.12 -20.53
N ALA A 236 18.92 18.75 -19.37
CA ALA A 236 19.94 17.71 -19.25
C ALA A 236 19.23 16.38 -18.94
N ILE A 237 19.47 15.38 -19.78
CA ILE A 237 18.95 14.03 -19.59
C ILE A 237 20.11 13.14 -19.15
N GLN A 238 19.99 12.58 -17.95
CA GLN A 238 20.96 11.63 -17.42
C GLN A 238 20.38 10.22 -17.53
N TYR A 239 21.06 9.35 -18.26
CA TYR A 239 20.67 7.95 -18.43
C TYR A 239 21.86 7.02 -18.18
N GLY A 240 21.57 5.77 -17.88
CA GLY A 240 22.56 4.72 -17.73
C GLY A 240 22.22 3.51 -18.59
N VAL A 241 23.25 2.82 -19.06
CA VAL A 241 23.15 1.59 -19.84
C VAL A 241 23.80 0.47 -19.02
N PHE A 242 23.10 -0.62 -18.79
CA PHE A 242 23.58 -1.71 -17.94
C PHE A 242 24.35 -2.79 -18.72
N LYS A 243 24.11 -2.88 -20.01
CA LYS A 243 24.82 -3.81 -20.90
C LYS A 243 25.09 -3.11 -22.24
N GLU A 244 26.22 -3.43 -22.84
CA GLU A 244 26.55 -2.94 -24.19
C GLU A 244 25.42 -3.28 -25.16
N ASN A 245 24.81 -2.26 -25.76
CA ASN A 245 23.69 -2.42 -26.68
C ASN A 245 23.55 -1.20 -27.60
N LYS A 246 22.78 -1.35 -28.69
CA LYS A 246 22.39 -0.21 -29.51
C LYS A 246 21.30 0.56 -28.77
N ILE A 247 21.58 1.86 -28.52
CA ILE A 247 20.69 2.76 -27.79
C ILE A 247 20.04 3.74 -28.76
N SER A 248 18.74 3.99 -28.61
CA SER A 248 18.03 5.07 -29.27
C SER A 248 17.31 5.92 -28.23
N LEU A 249 17.74 7.17 -28.08
CA LEU A 249 17.07 8.17 -27.23
C LEU A 249 16.38 9.19 -28.13
N GLN A 250 15.07 9.33 -28.00
CA GLN A 250 14.25 10.13 -28.90
C GLN A 250 13.33 11.06 -28.11
N ILE A 251 13.05 12.22 -28.67
CA ILE A 251 12.00 13.13 -28.26
C ILE A 251 10.78 12.85 -29.12
N ILE A 252 9.64 12.61 -28.50
CA ILE A 252 8.37 12.37 -29.17
C ILE A 252 7.34 13.41 -28.69
N ASP A 253 6.43 13.81 -29.53
CA ASP A 253 5.30 14.66 -29.14
C ASP A 253 4.16 13.83 -28.51
N SER A 254 3.12 14.52 -28.05
CA SER A 254 1.96 13.90 -27.42
C SER A 254 1.14 12.98 -28.35
N SER A 255 1.40 13.03 -29.67
CA SER A 255 0.77 12.15 -30.67
C SER A 255 1.61 10.90 -30.97
N GLY A 256 2.80 10.77 -30.35
CA GLY A 256 3.74 9.67 -30.60
C GLY A 256 4.68 9.89 -31.79
N LYS A 257 4.67 11.10 -32.41
CA LYS A 257 5.57 11.42 -33.53
C LYS A 257 6.97 11.76 -33.01
N ILE A 258 7.98 11.15 -33.61
CA ILE A 258 9.39 11.45 -33.29
C ILE A 258 9.69 12.87 -33.78
N ILE A 259 10.10 13.75 -32.88
CA ILE A 259 10.52 15.11 -33.14
C ILE A 259 12.02 15.14 -33.39
N GLU A 260 12.81 14.42 -32.57
CA GLU A 260 14.26 14.38 -32.66
C GLU A 260 14.82 13.07 -32.12
N THR A 261 15.92 12.62 -32.66
CA THR A 261 16.70 11.49 -32.13
C THR A 261 18.03 12.02 -31.57
N LEU A 262 18.15 11.98 -30.23
CA LEU A 262 19.30 12.53 -29.50
C LEU A 262 20.49 11.58 -29.51
N VAL A 263 20.24 10.27 -29.42
CA VAL A 263 21.24 9.20 -29.43
C VAL A 263 20.74 8.06 -30.32
N ASN A 264 21.58 7.51 -31.15
CA ASN A 264 21.32 6.31 -31.94
C ASN A 264 22.63 5.59 -32.26
N GLU A 265 23.24 5.04 -31.25
CA GLU A 265 24.56 4.41 -31.36
C GLU A 265 24.69 3.23 -30.38
N LYS A 266 25.80 2.49 -30.50
CA LYS A 266 26.15 1.43 -29.57
C LYS A 266 26.88 2.02 -28.36
N GLN A 267 26.42 1.77 -27.17
CA GLN A 267 27.01 2.20 -25.91
C GLN A 267 27.16 1.02 -24.95
#